data_b826d7bdeb22ff9a89c5898971651d12
#
_entry.id   b826d7bdeb22ff9a89c5898971651d12
#
_cell.length_a   1.000
_cell.length_b   1.000
_cell.length_c   1.000
_cell.angle_alpha   90.00
_cell.angle_beta   90.00
_cell.angle_gamma   90.00
#
_symmetry.space_group_name_H-M   'P 1'
#
loop_
_entity.id
_entity.type
_entity.pdbx_description
1 polymer ?
#
loop_
_entity_poly.entity_id
_entity_poly.type
_entity_poly.pdbx_seq_one_letter_code
_entity_poly.pdbx_strand_id
1 'polypeptide(L)'
;DCVYCFFCGIVSYKIYEKIKKKIFYSRFQNLLSLLSILLMFITLINLSGKMLIILPIIFGITIFFSCETSKESILGKFLLNKFFLFLGKISYSIYMSHLFVFWIITQFCRFILKFETQLEAETGFTKIILSTFQANLVVIFSYAITIIFSYFLHKFLENNYFYLRS
;
A
#
# COMPACT_ATOMS: atom_id res chain seq x y z
N ASP A 1 -7.61 8.36 11.82
CA ASP A 1 -6.80 7.12 11.74
C ASP A 1 -5.51 7.30 10.92
N CYS A 2 -5.49 8.07 9.81
CA CYS A 2 -4.29 8.30 8.99
C CYS A 2 -3.11 8.91 9.77
N VAL A 3 -3.38 9.84 10.69
CA VAL A 3 -2.36 10.50 11.51
C VAL A 3 -1.63 9.50 12.40
N TYR A 4 -2.36 8.56 13.00
CA TYR A 4 -1.79 7.50 13.83
C TYR A 4 -0.83 6.60 13.03
N CYS A 5 -1.22 6.18 11.82
CA CYS A 5 -0.37 5.37 10.95
C CYS A 5 0.94 6.10 10.59
N PHE A 6 0.85 7.41 10.32
CA PHE A 6 2.01 8.24 10.03
C PHE A 6 2.97 8.34 11.22
N PHE A 7 2.45 8.56 12.43
CA PHE A 7 3.26 8.59 13.65
C PHE A 7 3.93 7.25 13.93
N CYS A 8 3.24 6.12 13.73
CA CYS A 8 3.84 4.79 13.87
C CYS A 8 5.03 4.62 12.91
N GLY A 9 4.92 5.07 11.67
CA GLY A 9 6.02 5.04 10.69
C GLY A 9 7.23 5.87 11.13
N ILE A 10 7.01 7.10 11.63
CA ILE A 10 8.09 7.97 12.13
C ILE A 10 8.79 7.35 13.35
N VAL A 11 8.01 6.82 14.29
CA VAL A 11 8.57 6.17 15.50
C VAL A 11 9.41 4.95 15.10
N SER A 12 8.90 4.09 14.21
CA SER A 12 9.62 2.92 13.71
C SER A 12 10.94 3.32 13.05
N TYR A 13 10.95 4.38 12.24
CA TYR A 13 12.17 4.90 11.61
C TYR A 13 13.17 5.43 12.64
N LYS A 14 12.73 6.22 13.62
CA LYS A 14 13.63 6.73 14.68
C LYS A 14 14.21 5.63 15.56
N ILE A 15 13.44 4.60 15.87
CA ILE A 15 13.90 3.42 16.59
C ILE A 15 14.97 2.71 15.75
N TYR A 16 14.69 2.49 14.46
CA TYR A 16 15.64 1.89 13.52
C TYR A 16 16.97 2.65 13.48
N GLU A 17 16.94 3.96 13.33
CA GLU A 17 18.15 4.80 13.27
C GLU A 17 19.04 4.69 14.53
N LYS A 18 18.41 4.62 15.72
CA LYS A 18 19.11 4.43 17.00
C LYS A 18 19.74 3.04 17.14
N ILE A 19 19.05 2.01 16.65
CA ILE A 19 19.42 0.61 16.86
C ILE A 19 20.36 0.11 15.75
N LYS A 20 20.36 0.72 14.57
CA LYS A 20 21.14 0.35 13.38
C LYS A 20 22.62 0.07 13.68
N LYS A 21 23.25 0.75 14.65
CA LYS A 21 24.66 0.54 15.04
C LYS A 21 24.89 -0.69 15.92
N LYS A 22 23.85 -1.34 16.46
CA LYS A 22 23.95 -2.42 17.45
C LYS A 22 23.47 -3.79 16.95
N ILE A 23 23.00 -3.91 15.72
CA ILE A 23 22.21 -5.07 15.29
C ILE A 23 23.06 -6.09 14.55
N PHE A 24 23.02 -7.12 15.13
CA PHE A 24 22.55 -8.51 15.04
C PHE A 24 22.86 -9.23 13.71
N TYR A 25 23.40 -10.43 13.86
CA TYR A 25 23.79 -11.45 12.89
C TYR A 25 22.81 -11.67 11.74
N SER A 26 23.27 -11.62 10.52
CA SER A 26 22.51 -11.61 9.28
C SER A 26 21.54 -12.79 9.03
N ARG A 27 21.78 -13.97 9.60
CA ARG A 27 20.90 -15.15 9.42
C ARG A 27 19.58 -15.03 10.18
N PHE A 28 19.63 -14.60 11.44
CA PHE A 28 18.40 -14.41 12.26
C PHE A 28 17.51 -13.30 11.73
N GLN A 29 18.08 -12.31 11.11
CA GLN A 29 17.39 -11.14 10.60
C GLN A 29 16.52 -11.46 9.38
N ASN A 30 17.02 -12.28 8.46
CA ASN A 30 16.24 -12.76 7.32
C ASN A 30 15.03 -13.60 7.77
N LEU A 31 15.20 -14.42 8.81
CA LEU A 31 14.12 -15.20 9.40
C LEU A 31 13.06 -14.28 10.07
N LEU A 32 13.50 -13.30 10.84
CA LEU A 32 12.62 -12.33 11.52
C LEU A 32 11.84 -11.49 10.53
N SER A 33 12.44 -11.07 9.41
CA SER A 33 11.76 -10.33 8.36
C SER A 33 10.70 -11.19 7.65
N LEU A 34 10.98 -12.46 7.37
CA LEU A 34 10.00 -13.40 6.81
C LEU A 34 8.85 -13.64 7.79
N LEU A 35 9.15 -13.87 9.07
CA LEU A 35 8.13 -14.07 10.10
C LEU A 35 7.25 -12.83 10.28
N SER A 36 7.82 -11.63 10.24
CA SER A 36 7.06 -10.38 10.36
C SER A 36 6.12 -10.16 9.17
N ILE A 37 6.55 -10.49 7.95
CA ILE A 37 5.70 -10.43 6.75
C ILE A 37 4.57 -11.47 6.84
N LEU A 38 4.88 -12.69 7.25
CA LEU A 38 3.88 -13.74 7.47
C LEU A 38 2.84 -13.29 8.52
N LEU A 39 3.29 -12.74 9.64
CA LEU A 39 2.43 -12.19 10.68
C LEU A 39 1.53 -11.10 10.14
N MET A 40 2.07 -10.20 9.30
CA MET A 40 1.31 -9.14 8.65
C MET A 40 0.18 -9.73 7.78
N PHE A 41 0.47 -10.74 6.95
CA PHE A 41 -0.55 -11.39 6.12
C PHE A 41 -1.62 -12.11 6.96
N ILE A 42 -1.22 -12.84 7.99
CA ILE A 42 -2.15 -13.53 8.90
C ILE A 42 -3.07 -12.50 9.57
N THR A 43 -2.53 -11.39 10.03
CA THR A 43 -3.35 -10.33 10.65
C THR A 43 -4.28 -9.66 9.65
N LEU A 44 -3.86 -9.39 8.41
CA LEU A 44 -4.73 -8.84 7.37
C LEU A 44 -5.92 -9.73 7.05
N ILE A 45 -5.74 -11.06 7.07
CA ILE A 45 -6.81 -12.02 6.78
C ILE A 45 -7.79 -12.15 7.96
N ASN A 46 -7.28 -12.12 9.18
CA ASN A 46 -8.08 -12.44 10.39
C ASN A 46 -8.58 -11.20 11.15
N LEU A 47 -8.05 -10.01 10.86
CA LEU A 47 -8.41 -8.81 11.61
C LEU A 47 -9.70 -8.20 11.06
N SER A 48 -10.66 -8.02 11.95
CA SER A 48 -11.90 -7.30 11.65
C SER A 48 -12.23 -6.28 12.75
N GLY A 49 -12.91 -5.21 12.39
CA GLY A 49 -13.45 -4.24 13.32
C GLY A 49 -12.40 -3.47 14.13
N LYS A 50 -12.56 -3.41 15.45
CA LYS A 50 -11.73 -2.57 16.35
C LYS A 50 -10.26 -2.97 16.42
N MET A 51 -9.92 -4.18 16.01
CA MET A 51 -8.52 -4.66 16.02
C MET A 51 -7.67 -4.06 14.89
N LEU A 52 -8.25 -3.33 13.93
CA LEU A 52 -7.53 -2.60 12.87
C LEU A 52 -6.53 -1.56 13.41
N ILE A 53 -6.71 -1.12 14.67
CA ILE A 53 -5.78 -0.18 15.34
C ILE A 53 -4.37 -0.80 15.52
N ILE A 54 -4.24 -2.12 15.61
CA ILE A 54 -2.97 -2.82 15.79
C ILE A 54 -2.19 -2.91 14.47
N LEU A 55 -2.87 -2.82 13.34
CA LEU A 55 -2.29 -2.99 12.01
C LEU A 55 -1.08 -2.07 11.73
N PRO A 56 -1.12 -0.75 12.01
CA PRO A 56 0.02 0.15 11.78
C PRO A 56 1.26 -0.22 12.60
N ILE A 57 1.09 -0.78 13.79
CA ILE A 57 2.20 -1.25 14.63
C ILE A 57 2.87 -2.46 13.97
N ILE A 58 2.08 -3.41 13.48
CA ILE A 58 2.60 -4.60 12.78
C ILE A 58 3.31 -4.20 11.49
N PHE A 59 2.77 -3.25 10.73
CA PHE A 59 3.44 -2.68 9.55
C PHE A 59 4.77 -2.03 9.94
N GLY A 60 4.82 -1.25 11.02
CA GLY A 60 6.04 -0.62 11.53
C GLY A 60 7.12 -1.65 11.88
N ILE A 61 6.74 -2.73 12.55
CA ILE A 61 7.63 -3.85 12.89
C ILE A 61 8.13 -4.55 11.61
N THR A 62 7.25 -4.79 10.65
CA THR A 62 7.62 -5.43 9.37
C THR A 62 8.61 -4.58 8.58
N ILE A 63 8.40 -3.27 8.51
CA ILE A 63 9.35 -2.33 7.87
C ILE A 63 10.68 -2.36 8.59
N PHE A 64 10.67 -2.31 9.91
CA PHE A 64 11.89 -2.33 10.73
C PHE A 64 12.76 -3.56 10.44
N PHE A 65 12.20 -4.76 10.43
CA PHE A 65 12.96 -5.97 10.12
C PHE A 65 13.33 -6.08 8.64
N SER A 66 12.52 -5.55 7.73
CA SER A 66 12.80 -5.58 6.29
C SER A 66 13.93 -4.65 5.86
N CYS A 67 14.13 -3.52 6.56
CA CYS A 67 15.20 -2.55 6.24
C CYS A 67 16.62 -3.12 6.40
N GLU A 68 16.81 -4.11 7.28
CA GLU A 68 18.11 -4.72 7.54
C GLU A 68 18.34 -6.04 6.77
N THR A 69 17.37 -6.44 5.95
CA THR A 69 17.48 -7.67 5.17
C THR A 69 18.67 -7.60 4.20
N SER A 70 19.53 -8.61 4.20
CA SER A 70 20.70 -8.63 3.30
C SER A 70 20.26 -8.65 1.83
N LYS A 71 20.96 -7.91 0.98
CA LYS A 71 20.68 -7.85 -0.48
C LYS A 71 20.78 -9.22 -1.16
N GLU A 72 21.55 -10.13 -0.58
CA GLU A 72 21.78 -11.48 -1.10
C GLU A 72 20.66 -12.47 -0.71
N SER A 73 19.86 -12.13 0.30
CA SER A 73 18.74 -12.97 0.71
C SER A 73 17.64 -13.02 -0.35
N ILE A 74 16.85 -14.09 -0.34
CA ILE A 74 15.69 -14.25 -1.24
C ILE A 74 14.75 -13.06 -1.11
N LEU A 75 14.46 -12.65 0.11
CA LEU A 75 13.61 -11.50 0.40
C LEU A 75 14.23 -10.19 -0.09
N GLY A 76 15.52 -9.97 0.12
CA GLY A 76 16.25 -8.80 -0.38
C GLY A 76 16.20 -8.72 -1.90
N LYS A 77 16.46 -9.82 -2.61
CA LYS A 77 16.34 -9.88 -4.07
C LYS A 77 14.92 -9.60 -4.56
N PHE A 78 13.91 -10.10 -3.84
CA PHE A 78 12.52 -9.85 -4.15
C PHE A 78 12.16 -8.36 -3.97
N LEU A 79 12.47 -7.76 -2.83
CA LEU A 79 12.20 -6.35 -2.54
C LEU A 79 12.98 -5.38 -3.44
N LEU A 80 14.21 -5.74 -3.82
CA LEU A 80 15.05 -4.94 -4.72
C LEU A 80 14.77 -5.20 -6.21
N ASN A 81 13.76 -6.00 -6.55
CA ASN A 81 13.33 -6.16 -7.93
C ASN A 81 12.87 -4.81 -8.50
N LYS A 82 13.22 -4.56 -9.76
CA LYS A 82 12.89 -3.31 -10.49
C LYS A 82 11.41 -2.96 -10.42
N PHE A 83 10.53 -3.95 -10.41
CA PHE A 83 9.08 -3.75 -10.29
C PHE A 83 8.69 -3.16 -8.92
N PHE A 84 9.19 -3.72 -7.81
CA PHE A 84 8.88 -3.21 -6.47
C PHE A 84 9.54 -1.85 -6.21
N LEU A 85 10.74 -1.64 -6.71
CA LEU A 85 11.40 -0.32 -6.66
C LEU A 85 10.61 0.73 -7.44
N PHE A 86 10.09 0.36 -8.61
CA PHE A 86 9.21 1.22 -9.39
C PHE A 86 7.92 1.57 -8.65
N LEU A 87 7.22 0.56 -8.08
CA LEU A 87 6.02 0.79 -7.27
C LEU A 87 6.32 1.67 -6.03
N GLY A 88 7.45 1.45 -5.36
CA GLY A 88 7.90 2.30 -4.26
C GLY A 88 8.09 3.75 -4.68
N LYS A 89 8.69 3.97 -5.86
CA LYS A 89 8.92 5.31 -6.41
C LYS A 89 7.62 6.07 -6.69
N ILE A 90 6.60 5.40 -7.21
CA ILE A 90 5.30 6.02 -7.52
C ILE A 90 4.27 5.87 -6.39
N SER A 91 4.65 5.31 -5.24
CA SER A 91 3.72 4.97 -4.15
C SER A 91 2.95 6.19 -3.61
N TYR A 92 3.60 7.33 -3.51
CA TYR A 92 2.94 8.58 -3.10
C TYR A 92 1.88 9.01 -4.11
N SER A 93 2.20 8.99 -5.39
CA SER A 93 1.24 9.30 -6.46
C SER A 93 0.07 8.31 -6.48
N ILE A 94 0.33 7.01 -6.21
CA ILE A 94 -0.74 6.00 -6.05
C ILE A 94 -1.66 6.37 -4.89
N TYR A 95 -1.08 6.71 -3.73
CA TYR A 95 -1.85 7.10 -2.55
C TYR A 95 -2.73 8.32 -2.81
N MET A 96 -2.22 9.33 -3.51
CA MET A 96 -2.98 10.55 -3.81
C MET A 96 -4.08 10.34 -4.85
N SER A 97 -3.86 9.45 -5.81
CA SER A 97 -4.74 9.31 -6.98
C SER A 97 -5.79 8.21 -6.87
N HIS A 98 -5.58 7.18 -6.02
CA HIS A 98 -6.41 5.97 -6.01
C HIS A 98 -7.90 6.27 -5.74
N LEU A 99 -8.21 7.15 -4.80
CA LEU A 99 -9.60 7.51 -4.48
C LEU A 99 -10.29 8.21 -5.66
N PHE A 100 -9.55 9.10 -6.34
CA PHE A 100 -10.07 9.80 -7.51
C PHE A 100 -10.33 8.86 -8.68
N VAL A 101 -9.39 7.94 -8.95
CA VAL A 101 -9.54 6.95 -10.01
C VAL A 101 -10.69 6.00 -9.72
N PHE A 102 -10.81 5.49 -8.50
CA PHE A 102 -11.92 4.62 -8.10
C PHE A 102 -13.27 5.33 -8.20
N TRP A 103 -13.33 6.60 -7.83
CA TRP A 103 -14.54 7.41 -8.00
C TRP A 103 -14.92 7.54 -9.48
N ILE A 104 -13.98 7.88 -10.37
CA ILE A 104 -14.24 7.97 -11.82
C ILE A 104 -14.75 6.65 -12.36
N ILE A 105 -14.12 5.52 -12.02
CA ILE A 105 -14.52 4.20 -12.51
C ILE A 105 -15.91 3.84 -12.00
N THR A 106 -16.23 4.17 -10.75
CA THR A 106 -17.56 3.99 -10.18
C THR A 106 -18.60 4.79 -10.98
N GLN A 107 -18.32 6.06 -11.30
CA GLN A 107 -19.23 6.87 -12.13
C GLN A 107 -19.37 6.30 -13.54
N PHE A 108 -18.26 5.83 -14.14
CA PHE A 108 -18.28 5.18 -15.46
C PHE A 108 -19.18 3.94 -15.44
N CYS A 109 -19.03 3.06 -14.45
CA CYS A 109 -19.88 1.88 -14.29
C CYS A 109 -21.35 2.24 -14.12
N ARG A 110 -21.64 3.32 -13.39
CA ARG A 110 -23.01 3.78 -13.12
C ARG A 110 -23.66 4.41 -14.34
N PHE A 111 -22.98 5.37 -15.01
CA PHE A 111 -23.61 6.18 -16.06
C PHE A 111 -23.49 5.57 -17.45
N ILE A 112 -22.36 4.91 -17.76
CA ILE A 112 -22.10 4.38 -19.10
C ILE A 112 -22.50 2.92 -19.19
N LEU A 113 -22.09 2.09 -18.25
CA LEU A 113 -22.44 0.67 -18.24
C LEU A 113 -23.83 0.41 -17.66
N LYS A 114 -24.46 1.43 -17.02
CA LYS A 114 -25.82 1.37 -16.47
C LYS A 114 -26.03 0.16 -15.53
N PHE A 115 -25.01 -0.18 -14.72
CA PHE A 115 -25.15 -1.20 -13.71
C PHE A 115 -26.21 -0.79 -12.67
N GLU A 116 -26.96 -1.77 -12.18
CA GLU A 116 -27.93 -1.55 -11.12
C GLU A 116 -27.27 -1.00 -9.86
N THR A 117 -27.92 -0.03 -9.22
CA THR A 117 -27.41 0.61 -8.01
C THR A 117 -28.42 0.45 -6.88
N GLN A 118 -27.94 0.12 -5.69
CA GLN A 118 -28.74 0.15 -4.45
C GLN A 118 -28.23 1.25 -3.52
N LEU A 119 -29.18 1.92 -2.87
CA LEU A 119 -28.88 2.84 -1.78
C LEU A 119 -28.59 2.03 -0.51
N GLU A 120 -27.43 2.20 0.07
CA GLU A 120 -27.10 1.63 1.36
C GLU A 120 -27.76 2.48 2.47
N ALA A 121 -28.67 1.88 3.22
CA ALA A 121 -29.48 2.59 4.23
C ALA A 121 -28.64 3.20 5.37
N GLU A 122 -27.47 2.62 5.67
CA GLU A 122 -26.62 3.07 6.78
C GLU A 122 -25.70 4.25 6.40
N THR A 123 -25.22 4.29 5.17
CA THR A 123 -24.21 5.27 4.73
C THR A 123 -24.75 6.33 3.77
N GLY A 124 -25.93 6.12 3.20
CA GLY A 124 -26.51 6.96 2.16
C GLY A 124 -25.78 6.92 0.81
N PHE A 125 -24.74 6.10 0.68
CA PHE A 125 -24.00 5.94 -0.57
C PHE A 125 -24.67 4.92 -1.49
N THR A 126 -24.62 5.19 -2.79
CA THR A 126 -25.09 4.24 -3.80
C THR A 126 -24.01 3.18 -4.06
N LYS A 127 -24.32 1.92 -3.78
CA LYS A 127 -23.50 0.76 -4.17
C LYS A 127 -23.94 0.24 -5.54
N ILE A 128 -22.97 -0.16 -6.36
CA ILE A 128 -23.20 -0.84 -7.63
C ILE A 128 -23.35 -2.34 -7.35
N ILE A 129 -24.39 -2.95 -7.88
CA ILE A 129 -24.60 -4.39 -7.78
C ILE A 129 -23.82 -5.05 -8.92
N LEU A 130 -22.82 -5.84 -8.55
CA LEU A 130 -21.98 -6.57 -9.49
C LEU A 130 -22.00 -8.07 -9.12
N SER A 131 -21.97 -8.92 -10.12
CA SER A 131 -21.63 -10.32 -9.89
C SER A 131 -20.19 -10.42 -9.39
N THR A 132 -19.84 -11.50 -8.65
CA THR A 132 -18.49 -11.68 -8.10
C THR A 132 -17.41 -11.59 -9.18
N PHE A 133 -17.67 -12.14 -10.37
CA PHE A 133 -16.76 -12.07 -11.49
C PHE A 133 -16.56 -10.64 -12.01
N GLN A 134 -17.66 -9.91 -12.21
CA GLN A 134 -17.62 -8.50 -12.64
C GLN A 134 -16.91 -7.62 -11.61
N ALA A 135 -17.19 -7.82 -10.31
CA ALA A 135 -16.52 -7.09 -9.23
C ALA A 135 -15.01 -7.27 -9.26
N ASN A 136 -14.53 -8.52 -9.41
CA ASN A 136 -13.11 -8.82 -9.51
C ASN A 136 -12.47 -8.15 -10.75
N LEU A 137 -13.13 -8.20 -11.90
CA LEU A 137 -12.64 -7.53 -13.11
C LEU A 137 -12.53 -6.01 -12.92
N VAL A 138 -13.57 -5.37 -12.38
CA VAL A 138 -13.57 -3.93 -12.11
C VAL A 138 -12.45 -3.55 -11.15
N VAL A 139 -12.22 -4.33 -10.10
CA VAL A 139 -11.15 -4.10 -9.14
C VAL A 139 -9.78 -4.20 -9.80
N ILE A 140 -9.50 -5.26 -10.56
CA ILE A 140 -8.21 -5.45 -11.26
C ILE A 140 -7.98 -4.29 -12.25
N PHE A 141 -9.00 -3.92 -13.02
CA PHE A 141 -8.92 -2.83 -13.97
C PHE A 141 -8.69 -1.48 -13.29
N SER A 142 -9.34 -1.25 -12.14
CA SER A 142 -9.15 -0.05 -11.34
C SER A 142 -7.73 0.09 -10.83
N TYR A 143 -7.12 -1.00 -10.35
CA TYR A 143 -5.72 -0.99 -9.93
C TYR A 143 -4.76 -0.73 -11.11
N ALA A 144 -5.00 -1.34 -12.27
CA ALA A 144 -4.19 -1.10 -13.46
C ALA A 144 -4.22 0.37 -13.89
N ILE A 145 -5.41 0.96 -13.96
CA ILE A 145 -5.58 2.38 -14.29
C ILE A 145 -4.91 3.27 -13.24
N THR A 146 -5.06 2.94 -11.95
CA THR A 146 -4.42 3.72 -10.88
C THR A 146 -2.90 3.73 -11.02
N ILE A 147 -2.26 2.60 -11.33
CA ILE A 147 -0.81 2.52 -11.55
C ILE A 147 -0.39 3.37 -12.75
N ILE A 148 -1.10 3.27 -13.88
CA ILE A 148 -0.81 4.04 -15.09
C ILE A 148 -0.97 5.54 -14.80
N PHE A 149 -2.07 5.95 -14.20
CA PHE A 149 -2.34 7.35 -13.87
C PHE A 149 -1.31 7.91 -12.89
N SER A 150 -0.95 7.14 -11.87
CA SER A 150 0.08 7.51 -10.88
C SER A 150 1.47 7.66 -11.51
N TYR A 151 1.80 6.83 -12.48
CA TYR A 151 3.04 6.98 -13.24
C TYR A 151 3.09 8.32 -13.99
N PHE A 152 2.00 8.72 -14.64
CA PHE A 152 1.90 10.01 -15.29
C PHE A 152 2.00 11.16 -14.28
N LEU A 153 1.29 11.09 -13.17
CA LEU A 153 1.37 12.10 -12.10
C LEU A 153 2.79 12.24 -11.56
N HIS A 154 3.45 11.12 -11.27
CA HIS A 154 4.83 11.14 -10.81
C HIS A 154 5.76 11.79 -11.84
N LYS A 155 5.62 11.45 -13.12
CA LYS A 155 6.45 11.99 -14.19
C LYS A 155 6.24 13.51 -14.39
N PHE A 156 4.98 13.98 -14.35
CA PHE A 156 4.66 15.38 -14.63
C PHE A 156 4.83 16.30 -13.42
N LEU A 157 4.44 15.84 -12.23
CA LEU A 157 4.44 16.68 -11.04
C LEU A 157 5.70 16.52 -10.20
N GLU A 158 6.02 15.31 -9.83
CA GLU A 158 7.12 15.07 -8.88
C GLU A 158 8.49 15.20 -9.55
N ASN A 159 8.66 14.66 -10.77
CA ASN A 159 9.95 14.69 -11.45
C ASN A 159 10.34 16.11 -11.89
N ASN A 160 9.37 16.92 -12.31
CA ASN A 160 9.62 18.32 -12.70
C ASN A 160 9.87 19.22 -11.48
N TYR A 161 9.26 18.93 -10.33
CA TYR A 161 9.45 19.72 -9.10
C TYR A 161 10.84 19.55 -8.50
N PHE A 162 11.45 18.38 -8.64
CA PHE A 162 12.83 18.15 -8.19
C PHE A 162 13.87 18.90 -9.05
N TYR A 163 13.61 19.09 -10.35
CA TYR A 163 14.50 19.85 -11.25
C TYR A 163 14.48 21.36 -10.99
N LEU A 164 13.41 21.89 -10.40
CA LEU A 164 13.31 23.33 -10.08
C LEU A 164 13.98 23.69 -8.73
N ARG A 165 14.42 22.72 -7.97
CA ARG A 165 14.99 22.92 -6.63
C ARG A 165 16.49 22.57 -6.53
N SER A 166 17.08 22.07 -7.61
CA SER A 166 18.53 21.87 -7.79
C SER A 166 19.16 23.03 -8.54
#